data_e25995acc8c4d9f7ea4114e0e82c24fa
#
_entry.id   e25995acc8c4d9f7ea4114e0e82c24fa
#
_cell.length_a   1.000
_cell.length_b   1.000
_cell.length_c   1.000
_cell.angle_alpha   90.00
_cell.angle_beta   90.00
_cell.angle_gamma   90.00
#
_symmetry.space_group_name_H-M   'P 1'
#
loop_
_entity.id
_entity.type
_entity.pdbx_description
1 polymer ?
#
loop_
_entity_poly.entity_id
_entity_poly.type
_entity_poly.pdbx_seq_one_letter_code
_entity_poly.pdbx_strand_id
1 'polypeptide(L)'
;MEDYPNNETLMAVIAAIDETKLDKNIFEDYSGIRVFEPRDSDIPKVFINGIIPTTKDDVLAELTYISKTLSFHSYITIKCQGTSSMKYPKKNFTIKLFEDEARSQKQKIGFKDWGKQNKFCLKANWIDISHARNVVSARLWGDVVKSRGNYNELPELLRTSPNQGAIDGFPIKVYANGVYQGRYTWNIPKDGWMANMDDELNTHSILCGENYDSGCFRAAALIDESDWSDELHGTCPDNIKTRWNEVIDFVMNSTDEEFKANLGNYFDIPSLLDYELFGMAACGSDSFGKNQIYMTYDGNKWIASMYDLDTTWGMYWNGETLVPADYARTKFEDYVNGRLGNLLYYRLEQLFYPELQARWIELKAGPMSMINIINRFENFMQSMTSDLIKEDYASTTAGGAYSGIPSIAKNNLP
;
A
#
# COMPACT_ATOMS: atom_id res chain seq x y z
N MET A 1 -23.71 -9.67 -15.79
CA MET A 1 -23.54 -8.52 -14.87
C MET A 1 -24.11 -8.78 -13.46
N GLU A 2 -24.72 -9.95 -13.19
CA GLU A 2 -25.35 -10.24 -11.89
C GLU A 2 -24.41 -10.84 -10.83
N ASP A 3 -23.16 -11.18 -11.16
CA ASP A 3 -22.25 -11.91 -10.29
C ASP A 3 -20.95 -11.16 -9.87
N TYR A 4 -20.85 -9.86 -10.12
CA TYR A 4 -19.86 -9.05 -9.42
C TYR A 4 -20.20 -9.02 -7.92
N PRO A 5 -19.20 -8.87 -7.03
CA PRO A 5 -19.46 -8.79 -5.60
C PRO A 5 -20.61 -7.81 -5.39
N ASN A 6 -21.74 -8.33 -4.93
CA ASN A 6 -22.89 -7.48 -4.74
C ASN A 6 -22.50 -6.39 -3.74
N ASN A 7 -23.00 -5.19 -3.93
CA ASN A 7 -22.73 -4.05 -3.09
C ASN A 7 -22.98 -4.35 -1.59
N GLU A 8 -23.85 -5.30 -1.26
CA GLU A 8 -24.14 -5.70 0.12
C GLU A 8 -22.93 -6.28 0.84
N THR A 9 -22.12 -7.13 0.20
CA THR A 9 -20.91 -7.69 0.82
C THR A 9 -19.84 -6.62 1.01
N LEU A 10 -19.63 -5.75 0.03
CA LEU A 10 -18.69 -4.64 0.11
C LEU A 10 -19.15 -3.59 1.13
N MET A 11 -20.43 -3.26 1.14
CA MET A 11 -21.03 -2.32 2.08
C MET A 11 -21.02 -2.86 3.52
N ALA A 12 -21.16 -4.17 3.71
CA ALA A 12 -21.02 -4.80 5.03
C ALA A 12 -19.57 -4.69 5.54
N VAL A 13 -18.57 -4.89 4.68
CA VAL A 13 -17.15 -4.71 5.05
C VAL A 13 -16.85 -3.24 5.40
N ILE A 14 -17.37 -2.30 4.64
CA ILE A 14 -17.16 -0.87 4.88
C ILE A 14 -17.96 -0.40 6.12
N ALA A 15 -19.19 -0.88 6.31
CA ALA A 15 -19.99 -0.63 7.49
C ALA A 15 -19.37 -1.24 8.75
N ALA A 16 -18.65 -2.37 8.63
CA ALA A 16 -17.88 -2.95 9.72
C ALA A 16 -16.71 -2.07 10.20
N ILE A 17 -16.31 -1.08 9.41
CA ILE A 17 -15.29 -0.08 9.77
C ILE A 17 -15.92 1.17 10.41
N ASP A 18 -17.23 1.40 10.22
CA ASP A 18 -17.99 2.50 10.82
C ASP A 18 -18.90 1.96 11.93
N GLU A 19 -18.35 1.91 13.15
CA GLU A 19 -19.05 1.39 14.35
C GLU A 19 -20.41 2.05 14.62
N THR A 20 -20.68 3.24 14.07
CA THR A 20 -21.92 3.96 14.27
C THR A 20 -23.10 3.50 13.40
N LYS A 21 -22.80 2.69 12.37
CA LYS A 21 -23.79 2.23 11.37
C LYS A 21 -24.02 0.72 11.34
N LEU A 22 -23.32 -0.02 12.22
CA LEU A 22 -23.45 -1.46 12.29
C LEU A 22 -24.77 -1.87 12.94
N ASP A 23 -25.53 -2.69 12.24
CA ASP A 23 -26.57 -3.48 12.87
C ASP A 23 -25.89 -4.44 13.85
N LYS A 24 -26.09 -4.23 15.16
CA LYS A 24 -25.50 -5.05 16.22
C LYS A 24 -25.80 -6.55 16.04
N ASN A 25 -26.87 -6.91 15.33
CA ASN A 25 -27.25 -8.28 15.05
C ASN A 25 -26.27 -9.01 14.11
N ILE A 26 -25.50 -8.29 13.28
CA ILE A 26 -24.46 -8.90 12.42
C ILE A 26 -23.26 -9.40 13.25
N PHE A 27 -23.00 -8.79 14.42
CA PHE A 27 -21.89 -9.18 15.31
C PHE A 27 -22.25 -10.26 16.30
N GLU A 28 -23.51 -10.42 16.68
CA GLU A 28 -23.94 -11.46 17.63
C GLU A 28 -23.75 -12.89 17.07
N ASP A 29 -23.77 -13.06 15.74
CA ASP A 29 -23.51 -14.35 15.09
C ASP A 29 -22.00 -14.69 14.96
N TYR A 30 -21.10 -13.74 15.24
CA TYR A 30 -19.65 -13.96 15.20
C TYR A 30 -19.08 -14.25 16.60
N SER A 31 -19.61 -15.27 17.26
CA SER A 31 -19.20 -15.71 18.61
C SER A 31 -17.73 -16.17 18.76
N GLY A 32 -16.92 -16.02 17.72
CA GLY A 32 -15.48 -16.29 17.69
C GLY A 32 -14.57 -15.05 17.67
N ILE A 33 -15.13 -13.84 17.58
CA ILE A 33 -14.34 -12.60 17.60
C ILE A 33 -13.89 -12.35 19.05
N ARG A 34 -12.60 -12.53 19.33
CA ARG A 34 -12.05 -12.14 20.61
C ARG A 34 -11.91 -10.63 20.64
N VAL A 35 -12.69 -9.96 21.49
CA VAL A 35 -12.46 -8.57 21.84
C VAL A 35 -11.14 -8.51 22.61
N PHE A 36 -10.09 -7.99 22.01
CA PHE A 36 -8.84 -7.73 22.69
C PHE A 36 -8.90 -6.33 23.28
N GLU A 37 -8.62 -6.20 24.57
CA GLU A 37 -8.37 -4.89 25.16
C GLU A 37 -7.00 -4.39 24.65
N PRO A 38 -6.94 -3.28 23.88
CA PRO A 38 -5.70 -2.75 23.36
C PRO A 38 -4.81 -2.27 24.52
N ARG A 39 -3.49 -2.53 24.43
CA ARG A 39 -2.51 -2.10 25.42
C ARG A 39 -1.57 -1.06 24.81
N ASP A 40 -1.69 0.18 25.24
CA ASP A 40 -0.82 1.29 24.83
C ASP A 40 0.69 1.00 25.06
N SER A 41 1.01 0.19 26.10
CA SER A 41 2.39 -0.20 26.44
C SER A 41 3.11 -1.01 25.36
N ASP A 42 2.40 -1.52 24.36
CA ASP A 42 2.93 -2.46 23.36
C ASP A 42 3.42 -1.79 22.08
N ILE A 43 3.09 -0.51 21.88
CA ILE A 43 3.53 0.24 20.70
C ILE A 43 4.99 0.70 20.89
N PRO A 44 5.89 0.35 19.95
CA PRO A 44 7.27 0.83 19.99
C PRO A 44 7.35 2.35 19.96
N LYS A 45 8.34 2.91 20.64
CA LYS A 45 8.64 4.34 20.66
C LYS A 45 9.90 4.62 19.87
N VAL A 46 9.85 5.66 19.06
CA VAL A 46 10.96 6.15 18.24
C VAL A 46 11.25 7.59 18.64
N PHE A 47 12.45 7.84 19.10
CA PHE A 47 12.95 9.17 19.48
C PHE A 47 13.94 9.62 18.41
N ILE A 48 13.68 10.76 17.79
CA ILE A 48 14.55 11.39 16.80
C ILE A 48 15.07 12.69 17.40
N ASN A 49 16.38 12.82 17.51
CA ASN A 49 17.05 14.02 18.03
C ASN A 49 17.95 14.63 16.95
N GLY A 50 17.80 15.91 16.72
CA GLY A 50 18.52 16.66 15.71
C GLY A 50 17.62 17.43 14.76
N ILE A 51 18.07 17.62 13.52
CA ILE A 51 17.30 18.37 12.51
C ILE A 51 16.16 17.50 11.99
N ILE A 52 14.95 18.02 12.05
CA ILE A 52 13.77 17.36 11.44
C ILE A 52 13.56 17.98 10.06
N PRO A 53 13.61 17.18 8.97
CA PRO A 53 13.53 17.71 7.62
C PRO A 53 12.14 18.25 7.28
N THR A 54 12.13 19.29 6.44
CA THR A 54 10.92 19.82 5.81
C THR A 54 10.95 19.66 4.28
N THR A 55 12.06 19.18 3.74
CA THR A 55 12.31 18.95 2.31
C THR A 55 12.67 17.49 2.03
N LYS A 56 12.89 17.15 0.76
CA LYS A 56 13.36 15.83 0.32
C LYS A 56 14.89 15.66 0.42
N ASP A 57 15.59 16.65 0.96
CA ASP A 57 17.04 16.57 1.18
C ASP A 57 17.35 15.80 2.46
N ASP A 58 18.38 14.96 2.43
CA ASP A 58 18.83 14.21 3.59
C ASP A 58 19.44 15.19 4.62
N VAL A 59 18.98 15.10 5.87
CA VAL A 59 19.57 15.77 7.03
C VAL A 59 20.06 14.73 8.03
N LEU A 60 20.97 15.15 8.92
CA LEU A 60 21.59 14.29 9.91
C LEU A 60 20.83 14.39 11.24
N ALA A 61 20.56 13.24 11.84
CA ALA A 61 19.95 13.14 13.16
C ALA A 61 20.41 11.86 13.86
N GLU A 62 19.91 11.64 15.07
CA GLU A 62 20.06 10.40 15.83
C GLU A 62 18.66 9.80 16.10
N LEU A 63 18.61 8.47 16.19
CA LEU A 63 17.39 7.75 16.45
C LEU A 63 17.60 6.75 17.58
N THR A 64 16.67 6.72 18.55
CA THR A 64 16.55 5.66 19.52
C THR A 64 15.21 4.96 19.34
N TYR A 65 15.26 3.64 19.13
CA TYR A 65 14.09 2.77 19.05
C TYR A 65 13.95 1.97 20.36
N ILE A 66 12.75 1.93 20.91
CA ILE A 66 12.46 1.19 22.15
C ILE A 66 11.16 0.41 21.97
N SER A 67 11.23 -0.91 22.15
CA SER A 67 10.08 -1.82 22.26
C SER A 67 10.28 -2.79 23.40
N LYS A 68 9.32 -3.69 23.64
CA LYS A 68 9.46 -4.76 24.65
C LYS A 68 10.60 -5.73 24.37
N THR A 69 10.92 -5.96 23.11
CA THR A 69 11.84 -7.02 22.68
C THR A 69 13.10 -6.52 22.00
N LEU A 70 13.13 -5.24 21.60
CA LEU A 70 14.24 -4.66 20.86
C LEU A 70 14.44 -3.21 21.28
N SER A 71 15.68 -2.83 21.57
CA SER A 71 16.09 -1.44 21.75
C SER A 71 17.42 -1.24 21.05
N PHE A 72 17.55 -0.13 20.33
CA PHE A 72 18.82 0.26 19.70
C PHE A 72 18.91 1.77 19.54
N HIS A 73 20.14 2.25 19.42
CA HIS A 73 20.48 3.61 19.00
C HIS A 73 21.12 3.55 17.60
N SER A 74 20.90 4.58 16.79
CA SER A 74 21.47 4.70 15.46
C SER A 74 21.72 6.16 15.11
N TYR A 75 22.82 6.43 14.42
CA TYR A 75 22.95 7.65 13.64
C TYR A 75 22.13 7.50 12.36
N ILE A 76 21.39 8.53 11.97
CA ILE A 76 20.52 8.43 10.82
C ILE A 76 20.73 9.55 9.81
N THR A 77 20.45 9.25 8.54
CA THR A 77 19.96 10.27 7.62
C THR A 77 18.45 10.18 7.56
N ILE A 78 17.79 11.32 7.47
CA ILE A 78 16.34 11.43 7.40
C ILE A 78 15.95 12.49 6.38
N LYS A 79 14.92 12.19 5.57
CA LYS A 79 14.34 13.13 4.61
C LYS A 79 12.83 12.97 4.50
N CYS A 80 12.13 14.03 4.08
CA CYS A 80 10.71 13.89 3.75
C CYS A 80 10.52 13.04 2.49
N GLN A 81 9.38 12.32 2.44
CA GLN A 81 8.99 11.54 1.27
C GLN A 81 7.56 11.86 0.84
N GLY A 82 7.26 11.57 -0.42
CA GLY A 82 5.95 11.74 -1.04
C GLY A 82 5.90 12.92 -2.01
N THR A 83 4.78 13.07 -2.70
CA THR A 83 4.51 14.17 -3.64
C THR A 83 3.39 15.04 -3.08
N SER A 84 2.14 14.60 -3.13
CA SER A 84 0.99 15.31 -2.55
C SER A 84 1.06 15.40 -1.02
N SER A 85 1.54 14.35 -0.36
CA SER A 85 1.71 14.31 1.10
C SER A 85 2.72 15.32 1.65
N MET A 86 3.60 15.88 0.80
CA MET A 86 4.47 17.01 1.19
C MET A 86 3.69 18.29 1.56
N LYS A 87 2.43 18.40 1.16
CA LYS A 87 1.56 19.53 1.53
C LYS A 87 0.95 19.39 2.93
N TYR A 88 0.92 18.16 3.47
CA TYR A 88 0.34 17.92 4.79
C TYR A 88 1.28 18.39 5.91
N PRO A 89 0.74 18.86 7.03
CA PRO A 89 1.55 19.28 8.20
C PRO A 89 2.42 18.14 8.74
N LYS A 90 1.88 16.94 8.89
CA LYS A 90 2.58 15.74 9.37
C LYS A 90 3.24 15.04 8.18
N LYS A 91 4.57 14.99 8.17
CA LYS A 91 5.34 14.49 7.03
C LYS A 91 5.62 12.99 7.11
N ASN A 92 5.68 12.34 5.96
CA ASN A 92 6.30 11.02 5.84
C ASN A 92 7.82 11.18 5.75
N PHE A 93 8.57 10.22 6.28
CA PHE A 93 10.02 10.23 6.25
C PHE A 93 10.59 8.94 5.68
N THR A 94 11.70 9.06 4.95
CA THR A 94 12.64 7.96 4.71
C THR A 94 13.81 8.13 5.66
N ILE A 95 14.21 7.04 6.32
CA ILE A 95 15.35 6.99 7.22
C ILE A 95 16.35 5.93 6.77
N LYS A 96 17.64 6.22 6.97
CA LYS A 96 18.73 5.24 6.84
C LYS A 96 19.51 5.17 8.14
N LEU A 97 19.77 3.97 8.63
CA LEU A 97 20.42 3.69 9.91
C LEU A 97 21.92 3.44 9.71
N PHE A 98 22.75 3.98 10.62
CA PHE A 98 24.21 3.84 10.61
C PHE A 98 24.74 3.59 12.02
N GLU A 99 25.85 2.84 12.10
CA GLU A 99 26.51 2.50 13.36
C GLU A 99 27.36 3.64 13.93
N ASP A 100 27.85 4.51 13.05
CA ASP A 100 28.79 5.59 13.38
C ASP A 100 28.26 6.98 12.99
N GLU A 101 28.76 7.99 13.70
CA GLU A 101 28.39 9.41 13.47
C GLU A 101 28.75 9.90 12.06
N ALA A 102 29.81 9.36 11.45
CA ALA A 102 30.21 9.69 10.08
C ALA A 102 29.29 9.06 9.02
N ARG A 103 28.36 8.17 9.41
CA ARG A 103 27.45 7.40 8.53
C ARG A 103 28.21 6.57 7.49
N SER A 104 29.36 6.06 7.86
CA SER A 104 30.21 5.23 6.99
C SER A 104 29.80 3.76 7.00
N GLN A 105 29.22 3.26 8.10
CA GLN A 105 28.79 1.88 8.27
C GLN A 105 27.28 1.79 8.41
N LYS A 106 26.65 1.02 7.50
CA LYS A 106 25.21 0.75 7.56
C LYS A 106 24.86 -0.13 8.76
N GLN A 107 23.97 0.34 9.64
CA GLN A 107 23.42 -0.47 10.72
C GLN A 107 22.18 -1.22 10.21
N LYS A 108 22.30 -2.53 10.03
CA LYS A 108 21.19 -3.36 9.56
C LYS A 108 20.43 -3.99 10.74
N ILE A 109 19.17 -3.64 10.90
CA ILE A 109 18.27 -4.13 11.95
C ILE A 109 17.20 -5.02 11.32
N GLY A 110 16.92 -6.15 12.00
CA GLY A 110 15.84 -7.07 11.61
C GLY A 110 14.56 -6.79 12.40
N PHE A 111 13.45 -6.73 11.71
CA PHE A 111 12.11 -6.67 12.30
C PHE A 111 11.26 -7.82 11.75
N LYS A 112 10.51 -8.48 12.63
CA LYS A 112 9.71 -9.66 12.26
C LYS A 112 10.57 -10.68 11.45
N ASP A 113 9.99 -11.18 10.37
CA ASP A 113 10.60 -12.08 9.37
C ASP A 113 11.11 -11.36 8.12
N TRP A 114 11.18 -10.03 8.13
CA TRP A 114 11.56 -9.23 6.95
C TRP A 114 13.04 -9.35 6.54
N GLY A 115 13.88 -9.95 7.40
CA GLY A 115 15.33 -9.88 7.26
C GLY A 115 15.92 -8.60 7.86
N LYS A 116 17.20 -8.34 7.61
CA LYS A 116 17.92 -7.18 8.15
C LYS A 116 18.16 -6.12 7.10
N GLN A 117 17.75 -4.89 7.41
CA GLN A 117 17.95 -3.73 6.55
C GLN A 117 18.29 -2.47 7.33
N ASN A 118 18.82 -1.48 6.63
CA ASN A 118 19.15 -0.16 7.21
C ASN A 118 18.27 0.98 6.70
N LYS A 119 17.39 0.74 5.71
CA LYS A 119 16.49 1.76 5.15
C LYS A 119 15.04 1.43 5.48
N PHE A 120 14.31 2.41 6.00
CA PHE A 120 12.90 2.26 6.39
C PHE A 120 12.13 3.54 6.09
N CYS A 121 10.79 3.45 6.12
CA CYS A 121 9.91 4.60 6.02
C CYS A 121 9.11 4.78 7.31
N LEU A 122 8.97 6.02 7.75
CA LEU A 122 8.02 6.43 8.79
C LEU A 122 6.84 7.10 8.09
N LYS A 123 5.72 6.37 8.00
CA LYS A 123 4.51 6.86 7.33
C LYS A 123 3.58 7.54 8.31
N ALA A 124 3.28 8.79 8.06
CA ALA A 124 2.40 9.61 8.90
C ALA A 124 0.93 9.19 8.81
N ASN A 125 0.53 8.55 7.69
CA ASN A 125 -0.84 8.16 7.39
C ASN A 125 -1.86 9.29 7.64
N TRP A 126 -1.53 10.51 7.18
CA TRP A 126 -2.24 11.73 7.52
C TRP A 126 -3.74 11.69 7.23
N ILE A 127 -4.12 11.10 6.10
CA ILE A 127 -5.53 11.02 5.68
C ILE A 127 -6.28 9.88 6.38
N ASP A 128 -5.58 8.89 6.92
CA ASP A 128 -6.16 7.71 7.55
C ASP A 128 -5.92 7.73 9.07
N ILE A 129 -6.93 8.17 9.82
CA ILE A 129 -6.86 8.25 11.29
C ILE A 129 -6.64 6.89 11.96
N SER A 130 -7.04 5.79 11.31
CA SER A 130 -6.79 4.44 11.80
C SER A 130 -5.33 4.02 11.65
N HIS A 131 -4.58 4.63 10.73
CA HIS A 131 -3.24 4.23 10.29
C HIS A 131 -3.16 2.80 9.72
N ALA A 132 -4.30 2.17 9.48
CA ALA A 132 -4.38 0.75 9.16
C ALA A 132 -4.42 0.47 7.66
N ARG A 133 -5.13 1.32 6.89
CA ARG A 133 -5.49 1.03 5.49
C ARG A 133 -4.31 0.60 4.64
N ASN A 134 -3.24 1.38 4.62
CA ASN A 134 -2.08 1.08 3.79
C ASN A 134 -1.43 -0.27 4.14
N VAL A 135 -1.11 -0.48 5.42
CA VAL A 135 -0.43 -1.71 5.87
C VAL A 135 -1.34 -2.93 5.81
N VAL A 136 -2.59 -2.79 6.26
CA VAL A 136 -3.52 -3.94 6.28
C VAL A 136 -3.88 -4.36 4.86
N SER A 137 -4.14 -3.41 3.96
CA SER A 137 -4.42 -3.73 2.56
C SER A 137 -3.21 -4.39 1.87
N ALA A 138 -1.99 -3.92 2.17
CA ALA A 138 -0.79 -4.55 1.64
C ALA A 138 -0.60 -5.99 2.17
N ARG A 139 -0.95 -6.27 3.43
CA ARG A 139 -0.95 -7.64 3.98
C ARG A 139 -2.01 -8.53 3.35
N LEU A 140 -3.22 -7.99 3.14
CA LEU A 140 -4.28 -8.71 2.43
C LEU A 140 -3.85 -9.02 0.99
N TRP A 141 -3.16 -8.09 0.32
CA TRP A 141 -2.56 -8.36 -0.99
C TRP A 141 -1.53 -9.49 -0.93
N GLY A 142 -0.65 -9.51 0.06
CA GLY A 142 0.27 -10.63 0.28
C GLY A 142 -0.44 -11.98 0.46
N ASP A 143 -1.57 -12.00 1.18
CA ASP A 143 -2.42 -13.20 1.33
C ASP A 143 -3.04 -13.61 -0.01
N VAL A 144 -3.48 -12.65 -0.83
CA VAL A 144 -4.00 -12.89 -2.19
C VAL A 144 -2.92 -13.53 -3.06
N VAL A 145 -1.70 -12.99 -3.07
CA VAL A 145 -0.58 -13.58 -3.83
C VAL A 145 -0.29 -15.01 -3.40
N LYS A 146 -0.26 -15.31 -2.11
CA LYS A 146 -0.05 -16.67 -1.57
C LYS A 146 -1.15 -17.65 -1.96
N SER A 147 -2.35 -17.16 -2.25
CA SER A 147 -3.50 -18.00 -2.61
C SER A 147 -3.58 -18.33 -4.11
N ARG A 148 -2.65 -17.84 -4.93
CA ARG A 148 -2.61 -18.13 -6.38
C ARG A 148 -2.34 -19.60 -6.64
N GLY A 149 -3.05 -20.17 -7.62
CA GLY A 149 -2.80 -21.56 -8.05
C GLY A 149 -1.37 -21.77 -8.55
N ASN A 150 -0.77 -20.75 -9.18
CA ASN A 150 0.61 -20.76 -9.67
C ASN A 150 1.64 -20.22 -8.65
N TYR A 151 1.29 -20.09 -7.36
CA TYR A 151 2.19 -19.49 -6.36
C TYR A 151 3.59 -20.13 -6.35
N ASN A 152 3.66 -21.45 -6.46
CA ASN A 152 4.94 -22.18 -6.46
C ASN A 152 5.78 -21.98 -7.74
N GLU A 153 5.17 -21.46 -8.80
CA GLU A 153 5.83 -21.13 -10.07
C GLU A 153 6.36 -19.69 -10.09
N LEU A 154 5.93 -18.86 -9.15
CA LEU A 154 6.44 -17.49 -9.01
C LEU A 154 7.93 -17.51 -8.64
N PRO A 155 8.70 -16.47 -9.02
CA PRO A 155 10.11 -16.36 -8.65
C PRO A 155 10.33 -16.58 -7.15
N GLU A 156 11.33 -17.36 -6.78
CA GLU A 156 11.64 -17.67 -5.38
C GLU A 156 11.91 -16.39 -4.57
N LEU A 157 12.59 -15.42 -5.17
CA LEU A 157 12.84 -14.12 -4.55
C LEU A 157 11.53 -13.41 -4.16
N LEU A 158 10.52 -13.45 -5.01
CA LEU A 158 9.18 -12.90 -4.69
C LEU A 158 8.52 -13.68 -3.55
N ARG A 159 8.52 -15.01 -3.61
CA ARG A 159 7.90 -15.87 -2.61
C ARG A 159 8.54 -15.76 -1.22
N THR A 160 9.83 -15.46 -1.16
CA THR A 160 10.60 -15.29 0.07
C THR A 160 10.73 -13.82 0.51
N SER A 161 10.17 -12.89 -0.27
CA SER A 161 10.17 -11.48 0.10
C SER A 161 9.27 -11.20 1.32
N PRO A 162 9.48 -10.11 2.04
CA PRO A 162 8.81 -9.83 3.31
C PRO A 162 7.28 -9.90 3.27
N ASN A 163 6.66 -9.44 2.20
CA ASN A 163 5.21 -9.48 1.99
C ASN A 163 4.85 -9.67 0.52
N GLN A 164 5.45 -10.66 -0.13
CA GLN A 164 5.13 -11.07 -1.51
C GLN A 164 5.18 -9.91 -2.53
N GLY A 165 6.22 -9.07 -2.44
CA GLY A 165 6.39 -7.93 -3.35
C GLY A 165 5.52 -6.72 -3.01
N ALA A 166 4.95 -6.66 -1.81
CA ALA A 166 4.25 -5.49 -1.28
C ALA A 166 4.92 -4.99 0.00
N ILE A 167 4.59 -3.78 0.40
CA ILE A 167 5.07 -3.22 1.67
C ILE A 167 4.46 -3.96 2.86
N ASP A 168 5.13 -3.90 4.02
CA ASP A 168 4.57 -4.21 5.32
C ASP A 168 4.98 -3.12 6.31
N GLY A 169 4.34 -3.08 7.47
CA GLY A 169 4.62 -2.11 8.51
C GLY A 169 3.99 -2.48 9.85
N PHE A 170 4.26 -1.66 10.86
CA PHE A 170 3.63 -1.76 12.18
C PHE A 170 3.56 -0.37 12.82
N PRO A 171 2.59 -0.14 13.73
CA PRO A 171 2.43 1.16 14.39
C PRO A 171 3.57 1.47 15.35
N ILE A 172 3.96 2.73 15.40
CA ILE A 172 4.96 3.30 16.31
C ILE A 172 4.50 4.65 16.83
N LYS A 173 5.03 5.08 18.00
CA LYS A 173 4.95 6.45 18.50
C LYS A 173 6.24 7.19 18.19
N VAL A 174 6.16 8.37 17.58
CA VAL A 174 7.34 9.18 17.21
C VAL A 174 7.44 10.40 18.12
N TYR A 175 8.65 10.64 18.61
CA TYR A 175 9.03 11.83 19.37
C TYR A 175 10.19 12.52 18.63
N ALA A 176 10.10 13.81 18.41
CA ALA A 176 11.16 14.62 17.82
C ALA A 176 11.63 15.66 18.82
N ASN A 177 12.92 15.63 19.18
CA ASN A 177 13.50 16.53 20.17
C ASN A 177 12.69 16.58 21.48
N GLY A 178 12.22 15.43 21.95
CA GLY A 178 11.42 15.27 23.16
C GLY A 178 9.93 15.58 23.00
N VAL A 179 9.48 16.08 21.84
CA VAL A 179 8.07 16.42 21.58
C VAL A 179 7.38 15.31 20.83
N TYR A 180 6.23 14.85 21.32
CA TYR A 180 5.40 13.85 20.65
C TYR A 180 4.89 14.36 19.30
N GLN A 181 5.14 13.57 18.24
CA GLN A 181 4.76 13.89 16.87
C GLN A 181 3.55 13.06 16.39
N GLY A 182 2.98 12.25 17.27
CA GLY A 182 1.87 11.37 16.94
C GLY A 182 2.32 9.96 16.54
N ARG A 183 1.33 9.18 16.10
CA ARG A 183 1.54 7.82 15.60
C ARG A 183 2.01 7.86 14.16
N TYR A 184 2.85 6.91 13.85
CA TYR A 184 3.32 6.60 12.52
C TYR A 184 3.23 5.09 12.29
N THR A 185 3.47 4.64 11.09
CA THR A 185 3.85 3.25 10.83
C THR A 185 5.30 3.18 10.39
N TRP A 186 6.04 2.21 10.95
CA TRP A 186 7.39 1.83 10.52
C TRP A 186 7.25 0.84 9.39
N ASN A 187 7.64 1.22 8.18
CA ASN A 187 7.35 0.46 6.98
C ASN A 187 8.61 0.04 6.23
N ILE A 188 8.50 -1.09 5.53
CA ILE A 188 9.37 -1.43 4.41
C ILE A 188 9.21 -0.36 3.32
N PRO A 189 10.33 0.15 2.74
CA PRO A 189 10.27 1.10 1.63
C PRO A 189 9.83 0.44 0.32
N LYS A 190 9.39 1.25 -0.64
CA LYS A 190 9.18 0.87 -2.04
C LYS A 190 10.55 0.83 -2.74
N ASP A 191 11.23 -0.30 -2.65
CA ASP A 191 12.53 -0.55 -3.31
C ASP A 191 12.80 -2.06 -3.45
N GLY A 192 13.98 -2.43 -3.89
CA GLY A 192 14.38 -3.82 -4.13
C GLY A 192 14.13 -4.77 -2.97
N TRP A 193 14.25 -4.29 -1.71
CA TRP A 193 14.00 -5.14 -0.55
C TRP A 193 12.56 -5.66 -0.47
N MET A 194 11.56 -4.85 -0.86
CA MET A 194 10.16 -5.25 -0.90
C MET A 194 9.93 -6.55 -1.71
N ALA A 195 10.77 -6.77 -2.72
CA ALA A 195 10.68 -7.89 -3.67
C ALA A 195 11.91 -8.81 -3.67
N ASN A 196 12.86 -8.64 -2.73
CA ASN A 196 14.15 -9.32 -2.70
C ASN A 196 14.94 -9.19 -4.03
N MET A 197 14.81 -8.05 -4.70
CA MET A 197 15.50 -7.77 -5.96
C MET A 197 16.90 -7.20 -5.74
N ASP A 198 17.78 -7.51 -6.67
CA ASP A 198 19.17 -7.03 -6.72
C ASP A 198 19.27 -5.89 -7.75
N ASP A 199 19.73 -4.73 -7.30
CA ASP A 199 19.91 -3.52 -8.11
C ASP A 199 21.16 -3.56 -9.02
N GLU A 200 21.98 -4.57 -8.90
CA GLU A 200 23.09 -4.83 -9.82
C GLU A 200 22.66 -5.62 -11.08
N LEU A 201 21.46 -6.22 -11.07
CA LEU A 201 20.95 -7.05 -12.15
C LEU A 201 20.01 -6.29 -13.09
N ASN A 202 20.45 -5.96 -14.29
CA ASN A 202 19.63 -5.31 -15.32
C ASN A 202 18.41 -6.12 -15.81
N THR A 203 18.21 -7.35 -15.32
CA THR A 203 17.01 -8.17 -15.56
C THR A 203 15.96 -7.98 -14.48
N HIS A 204 16.32 -7.43 -13.32
CA HIS A 204 15.38 -7.05 -12.28
C HIS A 204 14.87 -5.63 -12.51
N SER A 205 13.62 -5.36 -12.24
CA SER A 205 13.08 -4.00 -12.20
C SER A 205 11.75 -3.93 -11.45
N ILE A 206 11.49 -2.79 -10.86
CA ILE A 206 10.23 -2.43 -10.21
C ILE A 206 9.73 -1.13 -10.85
N LEU A 207 8.88 -1.23 -11.85
CA LEU A 207 8.29 -0.06 -12.48
C LEU A 207 7.05 0.40 -11.72
N CYS A 208 6.97 1.71 -11.45
CA CYS A 208 5.83 2.34 -10.81
C CYS A 208 5.22 3.40 -11.73
N GLY A 209 3.90 3.37 -11.94
CA GLY A 209 3.17 4.38 -12.69
C GLY A 209 3.14 5.71 -11.94
N GLU A 210 3.63 6.78 -12.55
CA GLU A 210 3.76 8.10 -11.93
C GLU A 210 2.69 9.11 -12.40
N ASN A 211 2.07 8.88 -13.55
CA ASN A 211 0.96 9.70 -14.01
C ASN A 211 -0.21 8.85 -14.58
N TYR A 212 -1.37 9.46 -14.70
CA TYR A 212 -2.60 8.75 -15.09
C TYR A 212 -2.62 8.34 -16.55
N ASP A 213 -2.07 9.14 -17.48
CA ASP A 213 -2.16 8.81 -18.90
C ASP A 213 -1.29 7.62 -19.25
N SER A 214 -0.04 7.63 -18.80
CA SER A 214 0.89 6.52 -18.99
C SER A 214 0.48 5.30 -18.18
N GLY A 215 0.14 5.47 -16.90
CA GLY A 215 -0.29 4.39 -16.02
C GLY A 215 -1.59 3.72 -16.48
N CYS A 216 -2.45 4.43 -17.20
CA CYS A 216 -3.66 3.88 -17.81
C CYS A 216 -3.46 3.30 -19.22
N PHE A 217 -2.24 3.23 -19.73
CA PHE A 217 -1.95 2.79 -21.10
C PHE A 217 -2.75 3.58 -22.15
N ARG A 218 -2.91 4.89 -21.95
CA ARG A 218 -3.62 5.80 -22.87
C ARG A 218 -2.68 6.59 -23.77
N ALA A 219 -1.44 6.75 -23.36
CA ALA A 219 -0.39 7.40 -24.13
C ALA A 219 0.73 6.41 -24.41
N ALA A 220 1.27 6.45 -25.61
CA ALA A 220 2.49 5.74 -25.97
C ALA A 220 3.68 6.49 -25.32
N ALA A 221 3.77 6.44 -24.00
CA ALA A 221 4.83 7.08 -23.27
C ALA A 221 6.10 6.26 -23.39
N LEU A 222 7.17 6.92 -23.81
CA LEU A 222 8.53 6.44 -23.54
C LEU A 222 8.69 6.43 -22.03
N ILE A 223 9.37 5.41 -21.48
CA ILE A 223 9.71 5.41 -20.06
C ILE A 223 10.64 6.59 -19.80
N ASP A 224 10.11 7.59 -19.12
CA ASP A 224 10.89 8.54 -18.35
C ASP A 224 10.34 8.56 -16.91
N GLU A 225 11.05 9.23 -16.01
CA GLU A 225 10.70 9.26 -14.59
C GLU A 225 9.34 9.92 -14.30
N SER A 226 8.79 10.68 -15.24
CA SER A 226 7.46 11.29 -15.11
C SER A 226 6.32 10.35 -15.48
N ASP A 227 6.59 9.34 -16.26
CA ASP A 227 5.64 8.33 -16.72
C ASP A 227 5.72 7.05 -15.87
N TRP A 228 6.92 6.47 -15.82
CA TRP A 228 7.22 5.24 -15.09
C TRP A 228 8.58 5.37 -14.39
N SER A 229 8.60 5.37 -13.08
CA SER A 229 9.84 5.32 -12.31
C SER A 229 10.31 3.87 -12.12
N ASP A 230 11.63 3.64 -12.20
CA ASP A 230 12.24 2.39 -11.75
C ASP A 230 12.69 2.54 -10.30
N GLU A 231 11.96 1.91 -9.38
CA GLU A 231 12.19 2.01 -7.94
C GLU A 231 13.39 1.17 -7.46
N LEU A 232 13.93 0.32 -8.34
CA LEU A 232 15.09 -0.49 -8.04
C LEU A 232 16.40 0.25 -8.38
N HIS A 233 16.52 0.74 -9.62
CA HIS A 233 17.78 1.33 -10.11
C HIS A 233 17.84 2.86 -9.99
N GLY A 234 16.68 3.53 -9.90
CA GLY A 234 16.58 4.98 -10.01
C GLY A 234 16.65 5.46 -11.47
N THR A 235 17.61 4.96 -12.26
CA THR A 235 17.62 5.12 -13.72
C THR A 235 17.34 3.79 -14.37
N CYS A 236 16.24 3.71 -15.09
CA CYS A 236 15.76 2.47 -15.69
C CYS A 236 16.75 1.96 -16.77
N PRO A 237 17.19 0.69 -16.70
CA PRO A 237 18.07 0.09 -17.71
C PRO A 237 17.44 0.07 -19.12
N ASP A 238 18.25 0.22 -20.17
CA ASP A 238 17.77 0.34 -21.56
C ASP A 238 17.00 -0.89 -22.04
N ASN A 239 17.42 -2.09 -21.65
CA ASN A 239 16.71 -3.33 -21.98
C ASN A 239 15.31 -3.36 -21.33
N ILE A 240 15.17 -2.88 -20.10
CA ILE A 240 13.90 -2.76 -19.40
C ILE A 240 12.99 -1.73 -20.09
N LYS A 241 13.55 -0.55 -20.45
CA LYS A 241 12.82 0.47 -21.21
C LYS A 241 12.28 -0.07 -22.51
N THR A 242 13.15 -0.76 -23.27
CA THR A 242 12.78 -1.34 -24.57
C THR A 242 11.64 -2.34 -24.39
N ARG A 243 11.78 -3.27 -23.42
CA ARG A 243 10.76 -4.28 -23.17
C ARG A 243 9.44 -3.68 -22.67
N TRP A 244 9.48 -2.67 -21.79
CA TRP A 244 8.28 -2.02 -21.32
C TRP A 244 7.55 -1.22 -22.41
N ASN A 245 8.29 -0.60 -23.32
CA ASN A 245 7.71 0.05 -24.49
C ASN A 245 7.01 -0.97 -25.42
N GLU A 246 7.55 -2.19 -25.58
CA GLU A 246 6.85 -3.27 -26.28
C GLU A 246 5.56 -3.68 -25.56
N VAL A 247 5.56 -3.70 -24.21
CA VAL A 247 4.35 -3.95 -23.42
C VAL A 247 3.30 -2.87 -23.66
N ILE A 248 3.69 -1.59 -23.65
CA ILE A 248 2.78 -0.47 -23.88
C ILE A 248 2.18 -0.58 -25.31
N ASP A 249 3.04 -0.79 -26.32
CA ASP A 249 2.60 -0.94 -27.70
C ASP A 249 1.63 -2.13 -27.87
N PHE A 250 1.95 -3.26 -27.27
CA PHE A 250 1.10 -4.46 -27.27
C PHE A 250 -0.27 -4.18 -26.64
N VAL A 251 -0.31 -3.55 -25.48
CA VAL A 251 -1.57 -3.24 -24.79
C VAL A 251 -2.41 -2.27 -25.60
N MET A 252 -1.79 -1.28 -26.26
CA MET A 252 -2.50 -0.22 -26.99
C MET A 252 -2.95 -0.67 -28.38
N ASN A 253 -2.15 -1.46 -29.09
CA ASN A 253 -2.29 -1.60 -30.54
C ASN A 253 -2.59 -3.04 -30.99
N SER A 254 -2.49 -4.08 -30.14
CA SER A 254 -2.85 -5.45 -30.51
C SER A 254 -4.37 -5.60 -30.72
N THR A 255 -4.80 -6.48 -31.61
CA THR A 255 -6.21 -6.89 -31.70
C THR A 255 -6.63 -7.63 -30.43
N ASP A 256 -7.92 -7.83 -30.20
CA ASP A 256 -8.42 -8.54 -29.03
C ASP A 256 -8.02 -10.03 -29.05
N GLU A 257 -7.96 -10.64 -30.23
CA GLU A 257 -7.49 -12.00 -30.43
C GLU A 257 -5.99 -12.13 -30.09
N GLU A 258 -5.17 -11.19 -30.57
CA GLU A 258 -3.73 -11.14 -30.26
C GLU A 258 -3.48 -10.88 -28.79
N PHE A 259 -4.22 -9.96 -28.19
CA PHE A 259 -4.13 -9.65 -26.76
C PHE A 259 -4.44 -10.89 -25.91
N LYS A 260 -5.57 -11.55 -26.17
CA LYS A 260 -5.96 -12.76 -25.44
C LYS A 260 -4.95 -13.90 -25.61
N ALA A 261 -4.43 -14.09 -26.83
CA ALA A 261 -3.50 -15.17 -27.11
C ALA A 261 -2.10 -14.94 -26.55
N ASN A 262 -1.64 -13.68 -26.47
CA ASN A 262 -0.23 -13.37 -26.20
C ASN A 262 0.00 -12.63 -24.86
N LEU A 263 -1.04 -12.26 -24.09
CA LEU A 263 -0.89 -11.55 -22.82
C LEU A 263 0.10 -12.23 -21.87
N GLY A 264 0.10 -13.58 -21.85
CA GLY A 264 0.99 -14.39 -21.03
C GLY A 264 2.48 -14.31 -21.38
N ASN A 265 2.84 -13.75 -22.57
CA ASN A 265 4.22 -13.48 -22.94
C ASN A 265 4.78 -12.21 -22.30
N TYR A 266 3.90 -11.33 -21.83
CA TYR A 266 4.22 -10.04 -21.22
C TYR A 266 3.95 -10.01 -19.72
N PHE A 267 2.88 -10.67 -19.26
CA PHE A 267 2.47 -10.63 -17.88
C PHE A 267 2.23 -12.01 -17.27
N ASP A 268 2.39 -12.10 -15.96
CA ASP A 268 1.79 -13.16 -15.16
C ASP A 268 0.29 -12.85 -15.06
N ILE A 269 -0.52 -13.54 -15.89
CA ILE A 269 -1.96 -13.27 -15.99
C ILE A 269 -2.65 -13.37 -14.62
N PRO A 270 -2.38 -14.39 -13.75
CA PRO A 270 -2.97 -14.43 -12.42
C PRO A 270 -2.72 -13.17 -11.59
N SER A 271 -1.58 -12.50 -11.76
CA SER A 271 -1.29 -11.25 -11.05
C SER A 271 -2.15 -10.08 -11.50
N LEU A 272 -2.49 -10.02 -12.80
CA LEU A 272 -3.40 -9.01 -13.33
C LEU A 272 -4.84 -9.25 -12.87
N LEU A 273 -5.31 -10.51 -12.88
CA LEU A 273 -6.65 -10.87 -12.38
C LEU A 273 -6.80 -10.49 -10.92
N ASP A 274 -5.81 -10.82 -10.09
CA ASP A 274 -5.80 -10.45 -8.68
C ASP A 274 -5.77 -8.94 -8.46
N TYR A 275 -4.97 -8.21 -9.27
CA TYR A 275 -4.87 -6.76 -9.18
C TYR A 275 -6.23 -6.09 -9.43
N GLU A 276 -6.91 -6.48 -10.50
CA GLU A 276 -8.25 -6.01 -10.84
C GLU A 276 -9.23 -6.28 -9.70
N LEU A 277 -9.32 -7.55 -9.27
CA LEU A 277 -10.28 -7.98 -8.26
C LEU A 277 -10.02 -7.36 -6.89
N PHE A 278 -8.75 -7.28 -6.46
CA PHE A 278 -8.38 -6.67 -5.20
C PHE A 278 -8.64 -5.16 -5.22
N GLY A 279 -8.18 -4.47 -6.27
CA GLY A 279 -8.37 -3.03 -6.42
C GLY A 279 -9.86 -2.64 -6.39
N MET A 280 -10.71 -3.43 -7.05
CA MET A 280 -12.16 -3.23 -7.04
C MET A 280 -12.77 -3.52 -5.66
N ALA A 281 -12.41 -4.63 -5.03
CA ALA A 281 -12.96 -5.02 -3.73
C ALA A 281 -12.54 -4.08 -2.60
N ALA A 282 -11.28 -3.64 -2.62
CA ALA A 282 -10.74 -2.69 -1.63
C ALA A 282 -11.11 -1.23 -1.92
N CYS A 283 -11.85 -0.93 -2.99
CA CYS A 283 -12.15 0.44 -3.42
C CYS A 283 -10.88 1.27 -3.64
N GLY A 284 -9.86 0.71 -4.28
CA GLY A 284 -8.57 1.36 -4.51
C GLY A 284 -8.66 2.51 -5.52
N SER A 285 -9.15 3.67 -5.07
CA SER A 285 -9.46 4.82 -5.94
C SER A 285 -8.25 5.41 -6.67
N ASP A 286 -7.04 5.19 -6.16
CA ASP A 286 -5.79 5.70 -6.76
C ASP A 286 -4.91 4.57 -7.35
N SER A 287 -5.43 3.33 -7.40
CA SER A 287 -4.62 2.17 -7.77
C SER A 287 -4.62 1.86 -9.27
N PHE A 288 -5.57 2.39 -10.07
CA PHE A 288 -5.71 2.04 -11.48
C PHE A 288 -5.13 3.06 -12.48
N GLY A 289 -4.70 4.19 -12.00
CA GLY A 289 -4.06 5.21 -12.86
C GLY A 289 -2.66 5.55 -12.42
N LYS A 290 -2.42 5.50 -11.11
CA LYS A 290 -1.15 5.79 -10.46
C LYS A 290 -0.81 4.68 -9.47
N ASN A 291 0.40 4.69 -8.91
CA ASN A 291 0.82 3.75 -7.87
C ASN A 291 0.77 2.26 -8.28
N GLN A 292 0.56 1.97 -9.57
CA GLN A 292 0.66 0.60 -10.08
C GLN A 292 2.12 0.17 -10.08
N ILE A 293 2.39 -1.02 -9.56
CA ILE A 293 3.71 -1.63 -9.60
C ILE A 293 3.69 -2.83 -10.53
N TYR A 294 4.68 -2.89 -11.42
CA TYR A 294 4.99 -4.04 -12.24
C TYR A 294 6.43 -4.47 -11.99
N MET A 295 6.62 -5.70 -11.57
CA MET A 295 7.92 -6.29 -11.22
C MET A 295 8.35 -7.30 -12.26
N THR A 296 9.64 -7.31 -12.60
CA THR A 296 10.24 -8.37 -13.42
C THR A 296 11.54 -8.87 -12.80
N TYR A 297 11.77 -10.18 -12.89
CA TYR A 297 12.99 -10.86 -12.42
C TYR A 297 13.84 -11.38 -13.59
N ASP A 298 13.31 -11.31 -14.80
CA ASP A 298 13.96 -11.80 -16.03
C ASP A 298 14.08 -10.76 -17.14
N GLY A 299 13.55 -9.54 -16.88
CA GLY A 299 13.50 -8.44 -17.83
C GLY A 299 12.47 -8.61 -18.95
N ASN A 300 11.62 -9.65 -18.89
CA ASN A 300 10.70 -10.01 -19.99
C ASN A 300 9.25 -10.09 -19.56
N LYS A 301 8.97 -10.75 -18.43
CA LYS A 301 7.63 -11.00 -17.94
C LYS A 301 7.35 -10.23 -16.65
N TRP A 302 6.19 -9.59 -16.59
CA TRP A 302 5.83 -8.66 -15.53
C TRP A 302 4.78 -9.25 -14.59
N ILE A 303 4.96 -9.00 -13.31
CA ILE A 303 4.07 -9.38 -12.21
C ILE A 303 3.51 -8.11 -11.61
N ALA A 304 2.18 -7.94 -11.64
CA ALA A 304 1.52 -6.79 -11.03
C ALA A 304 1.53 -6.88 -9.50
N SER A 305 1.75 -5.75 -8.82
CA SER A 305 1.66 -5.62 -7.38
C SER A 305 1.04 -4.30 -6.95
N MET A 306 0.50 -4.27 -5.75
CA MET A 306 -0.20 -3.13 -5.16
C MET A 306 0.74 -2.26 -4.33
N TYR A 307 0.53 -0.94 -4.41
CA TYR A 307 1.27 0.04 -3.63
C TYR A 307 0.37 1.24 -3.25
N ASP A 308 0.74 1.93 -2.15
CA ASP A 308 0.11 3.16 -1.64
C ASP A 308 -1.41 3.02 -1.40
N LEU A 309 -1.77 2.01 -0.61
CA LEU A 309 -3.13 1.56 -0.38
C LEU A 309 -3.86 2.32 0.76
N ASP A 310 -3.42 3.54 1.07
CA ASP A 310 -4.07 4.38 2.08
C ASP A 310 -5.43 4.93 1.62
N THR A 311 -5.67 4.94 0.29
CA THR A 311 -6.93 5.34 -0.35
C THR A 311 -7.85 4.15 -0.64
N THR A 312 -7.88 3.15 0.25
CA THR A 312 -8.75 1.97 0.14
C THR A 312 -9.90 2.02 1.16
N TRP A 313 -10.85 1.09 1.02
CA TRP A 313 -11.97 0.90 1.96
C TRP A 313 -12.79 2.18 2.18
N GLY A 314 -13.12 2.87 1.09
CA GLY A 314 -13.96 4.07 1.13
C GLY A 314 -13.24 5.36 1.49
N MET A 315 -11.91 5.40 1.48
CA MET A 315 -11.11 6.60 1.65
C MET A 315 -10.68 7.17 0.31
N TYR A 316 -10.85 8.48 0.12
CA TYR A 316 -10.35 9.19 -1.06
C TYR A 316 -9.01 9.87 -0.78
N TRP A 317 -8.27 10.22 -1.84
CA TRP A 317 -6.91 10.77 -1.73
C TRP A 317 -6.81 12.06 -0.88
N ASN A 318 -7.90 12.78 -0.72
CA ASN A 318 -7.96 13.99 0.10
C ASN A 318 -8.46 13.74 1.55
N GLY A 319 -8.70 12.48 1.92
CA GLY A 319 -9.20 12.09 3.23
C GLY A 319 -10.74 12.14 3.38
N GLU A 320 -11.47 12.39 2.30
CA GLU A 320 -12.93 12.28 2.31
C GLU A 320 -13.37 10.82 2.28
N THR A 321 -14.50 10.53 2.92
CA THR A 321 -15.13 9.21 2.84
C THR A 321 -15.98 9.13 1.57
N LEU A 322 -15.70 8.13 0.73
CA LEU A 322 -16.41 7.92 -0.53
C LEU A 322 -17.72 7.15 -0.41
N VAL A 323 -18.10 6.74 0.79
CA VAL A 323 -19.27 5.88 1.00
C VAL A 323 -20.35 6.64 1.75
N PRO A 324 -21.18 7.43 1.06
CA PRO A 324 -22.44 7.85 1.64
C PRO A 324 -23.36 6.63 1.82
N ALA A 325 -24.31 6.73 2.76
CA ALA A 325 -25.24 5.64 3.06
C ALA A 325 -26.08 5.17 1.85
N ASP A 326 -26.17 6.00 0.81
CA ASP A 326 -26.91 5.77 -0.44
C ASP A 326 -25.99 5.48 -1.64
N TYR A 327 -24.79 5.01 -1.41
CA TYR A 327 -23.77 4.78 -2.43
C TYR A 327 -24.24 3.77 -3.49
N ALA A 328 -24.31 4.20 -4.75
CA ALA A 328 -24.68 3.36 -5.87
C ALA A 328 -23.44 2.81 -6.60
N ARG A 329 -23.54 1.59 -7.14
CA ARG A 329 -22.47 0.92 -7.89
C ARG A 329 -21.87 1.77 -9.02
N THR A 330 -22.70 2.51 -9.74
CA THR A 330 -22.26 3.41 -10.81
C THR A 330 -21.31 4.50 -10.32
N LYS A 331 -21.57 5.03 -9.13
CA LYS A 331 -20.66 6.01 -8.49
C LYS A 331 -19.37 5.39 -8.00
N PHE A 332 -19.41 4.13 -7.59
CA PHE A 332 -18.20 3.39 -7.22
C PHE A 332 -17.27 3.20 -8.43
N GLU A 333 -17.82 2.82 -9.57
CA GLU A 333 -17.06 2.71 -10.82
C GLU A 333 -16.46 4.05 -11.24
N ASP A 334 -17.17 5.16 -11.03
CA ASP A 334 -16.65 6.51 -11.25
C ASP A 334 -15.48 6.87 -10.32
N TYR A 335 -15.48 6.36 -9.10
CA TYR A 335 -14.41 6.64 -8.12
C TYR A 335 -13.14 5.81 -8.35
N VAL A 336 -13.26 4.64 -8.94
CA VAL A 336 -12.13 3.86 -9.44
C VAL A 336 -11.77 4.36 -10.84
N ASN A 337 -11.56 5.68 -10.94
CA ASN A 337 -11.40 6.39 -12.21
C ASN A 337 -10.33 5.80 -13.13
N GLY A 338 -9.23 5.33 -12.53
CA GLY A 338 -8.17 4.71 -13.28
C GLY A 338 -8.64 3.47 -14.03
N ARG A 339 -9.51 2.63 -13.41
CA ARG A 339 -10.01 1.40 -14.02
C ARG A 339 -10.77 1.62 -15.31
N LEU A 340 -11.78 2.49 -15.32
CA LEU A 340 -12.56 2.78 -16.52
C LEU A 340 -11.71 3.40 -17.63
N GLY A 341 -10.63 4.06 -17.25
CA GLY A 341 -9.70 4.65 -18.19
C GLY A 341 -8.46 3.83 -18.46
N ASN A 342 -8.18 2.80 -17.69
CA ASN A 342 -7.00 1.94 -17.84
C ASN A 342 -7.27 0.87 -18.90
N LEU A 343 -6.59 0.99 -20.04
CA LEU A 343 -6.81 0.12 -21.19
C LEU A 343 -6.45 -1.34 -20.92
N LEU A 344 -5.37 -1.61 -20.15
CA LEU A 344 -4.97 -2.97 -19.80
C LEU A 344 -6.10 -3.70 -19.05
N TYR A 345 -6.62 -3.08 -17.97
CA TYR A 345 -7.66 -3.70 -17.13
C TYR A 345 -9.03 -3.69 -17.80
N TYR A 346 -9.33 -2.70 -18.65
CA TYR A 346 -10.54 -2.72 -19.48
C TYR A 346 -10.53 -3.93 -20.43
N ARG A 347 -9.44 -4.17 -21.16
CA ARG A 347 -9.30 -5.33 -22.06
C ARG A 347 -9.29 -6.64 -21.28
N LEU A 348 -8.65 -6.68 -20.11
CA LEU A 348 -8.66 -7.84 -19.24
C LEU A 348 -10.08 -8.24 -18.84
N GLU A 349 -10.89 -7.27 -18.40
CA GLU A 349 -12.28 -7.49 -18.04
C GLU A 349 -13.11 -8.03 -19.19
N GLN A 350 -12.95 -7.47 -20.39
CA GLN A 350 -13.72 -7.91 -21.56
C GLN A 350 -13.33 -9.32 -22.04
N LEU A 351 -12.05 -9.68 -21.98
CA LEU A 351 -11.53 -10.86 -22.64
C LEU A 351 -11.26 -12.04 -21.67
N PHE A 352 -11.13 -11.79 -20.36
CA PHE A 352 -10.85 -12.77 -19.31
C PHE A 352 -11.93 -12.79 -18.21
N TYR A 353 -13.15 -12.40 -18.56
CA TYR A 353 -14.26 -12.34 -17.60
C TYR A 353 -14.54 -13.66 -16.87
N PRO A 354 -14.57 -14.85 -17.54
CA PRO A 354 -14.75 -16.13 -16.87
C PRO A 354 -13.65 -16.43 -15.84
N GLU A 355 -12.39 -16.09 -16.17
CA GLU A 355 -11.24 -16.26 -15.28
C GLU A 355 -11.33 -15.33 -14.07
N LEU A 356 -11.76 -14.08 -14.26
CA LEU A 356 -12.03 -13.13 -13.18
C LEU A 356 -13.13 -13.65 -12.25
N GLN A 357 -14.25 -14.17 -12.80
CA GLN A 357 -15.33 -14.74 -12.00
C GLN A 357 -14.85 -15.93 -11.17
N ALA A 358 -14.15 -16.88 -11.79
CA ALA A 358 -13.61 -18.05 -11.11
C ALA A 358 -12.67 -17.64 -9.97
N ARG A 359 -11.75 -16.73 -10.24
CA ARG A 359 -10.78 -16.25 -9.25
C ARG A 359 -11.46 -15.48 -8.11
N TRP A 360 -12.49 -14.68 -8.39
CA TRP A 360 -13.26 -13.99 -7.35
C TRP A 360 -13.95 -14.95 -6.37
N ILE A 361 -14.47 -16.06 -6.87
CA ILE A 361 -15.05 -17.10 -6.00
C ILE A 361 -14.01 -17.64 -5.02
N GLU A 362 -12.79 -17.94 -5.49
CA GLU A 362 -11.68 -18.37 -4.64
C GLU A 362 -11.28 -17.30 -3.61
N LEU A 363 -11.13 -16.04 -4.06
CA LEU A 363 -10.74 -14.94 -3.19
C LEU A 363 -11.77 -14.70 -2.07
N LYS A 364 -13.06 -14.71 -2.38
CA LYS A 364 -14.14 -14.56 -1.38
C LYS A 364 -14.17 -15.69 -0.36
N ALA A 365 -13.83 -16.90 -0.78
CA ALA A 365 -13.78 -18.07 0.12
C ALA A 365 -12.48 -18.13 0.93
N GLY A 366 -11.46 -17.33 0.56
CA GLY A 366 -10.12 -17.36 1.12
C GLY A 366 -9.66 -15.99 1.65
N PRO A 367 -8.60 -15.41 1.04
CA PRO A 367 -7.94 -14.22 1.58
C PRO A 367 -8.84 -12.97 1.62
N MET A 368 -9.79 -12.85 0.71
CA MET A 368 -10.76 -11.74 0.66
C MET A 368 -12.10 -12.10 1.30
N SER A 369 -12.15 -13.14 2.12
CA SER A 369 -13.34 -13.39 2.94
C SER A 369 -13.51 -12.27 3.97
N MET A 370 -14.77 -11.93 4.28
CA MET A 370 -15.09 -10.89 5.26
C MET A 370 -14.39 -11.14 6.60
N ILE A 371 -14.39 -12.39 7.07
CA ILE A 371 -13.75 -12.74 8.34
C ILE A 371 -12.23 -12.50 8.31
N ASN A 372 -11.55 -12.81 7.20
CA ASN A 372 -10.12 -12.56 7.10
C ASN A 372 -9.82 -11.06 7.06
N ILE A 373 -10.60 -10.28 6.30
CA ILE A 373 -10.45 -8.81 6.23
C ILE A 373 -10.63 -8.20 7.62
N ILE A 374 -11.72 -8.53 8.32
CA ILE A 374 -12.00 -8.03 9.67
C ILE A 374 -10.85 -8.41 10.61
N ASN A 375 -10.44 -9.67 10.64
CA ASN A 375 -9.35 -10.13 11.50
C ASN A 375 -8.02 -9.39 11.23
N ARG A 376 -7.71 -9.08 9.96
CA ARG A 376 -6.52 -8.32 9.60
C ARG A 376 -6.57 -6.89 10.14
N PHE A 377 -7.70 -6.21 10.01
CA PHE A 377 -7.88 -4.87 10.57
C PHE A 377 -7.88 -4.91 12.10
N GLU A 378 -8.62 -5.79 12.73
CA GLU A 378 -8.65 -5.93 14.20
C GLU A 378 -7.27 -6.21 14.78
N ASN A 379 -6.52 -7.16 14.21
CA ASN A 379 -5.17 -7.46 14.65
C ASN A 379 -4.23 -6.25 14.56
N PHE A 380 -4.38 -5.42 13.54
CA PHE A 380 -3.61 -4.18 13.45
C PHE A 380 -4.05 -3.15 14.48
N MET A 381 -5.36 -3.03 14.69
CA MET A 381 -5.97 -2.05 15.59
C MET A 381 -5.88 -2.41 17.07
N GLN A 382 -5.48 -3.64 17.44
CA GLN A 382 -5.35 -4.07 18.83
C GLN A 382 -4.48 -3.17 19.71
N SER A 383 -3.50 -2.50 19.12
CA SER A 383 -2.63 -1.55 19.80
C SER A 383 -3.21 -0.12 19.83
N MET A 384 -4.42 0.09 19.28
CA MET A 384 -5.03 1.39 19.07
C MET A 384 -6.16 1.61 20.06
N THR A 385 -5.88 2.18 21.23
CA THR A 385 -6.91 2.60 22.18
C THR A 385 -7.57 3.89 21.72
N SER A 386 -8.82 4.12 22.15
CA SER A 386 -9.51 5.41 21.96
C SER A 386 -8.72 6.58 22.55
N ASP A 387 -8.03 6.36 23.68
CA ASP A 387 -7.19 7.39 24.30
C ASP A 387 -5.96 7.71 23.46
N LEU A 388 -5.36 6.70 22.82
CA LEU A 388 -4.24 6.89 21.90
C LEU A 388 -4.65 7.66 20.65
N ILE A 389 -5.84 7.37 20.10
CA ILE A 389 -6.42 8.13 19.00
C ILE A 389 -6.66 9.58 19.41
N LYS A 390 -7.20 9.83 20.61
CA LYS A 390 -7.39 11.17 21.15
C LYS A 390 -6.06 11.90 21.37
N GLU A 391 -5.04 11.21 21.91
CA GLU A 391 -3.70 11.77 22.12
C GLU A 391 -3.07 12.20 20.79
N ASP A 392 -3.15 11.34 19.78
CA ASP A 392 -2.63 11.62 18.43
C ASP A 392 -3.37 12.82 17.79
N TYR A 393 -4.69 12.84 17.90
CA TYR A 393 -5.51 13.94 17.41
C TYR A 393 -5.20 15.25 18.15
N ALA A 394 -5.07 15.22 19.48
CA ALA A 394 -4.76 16.39 20.28
C ALA A 394 -3.37 16.96 19.94
N SER A 395 -2.36 16.10 19.73
CA SER A 395 -1.00 16.52 19.37
C SER A 395 -0.96 17.22 18.01
N THR A 396 -1.73 16.71 17.06
CA THR A 396 -1.80 17.22 15.69
C THR A 396 -2.67 18.48 15.58
N THR A 397 -3.71 18.63 16.41
CA THR A 397 -4.54 19.84 16.49
C THR A 397 -3.87 20.96 17.27
N ALA A 398 -3.15 20.66 18.35
CA ALA A 398 -2.39 21.64 19.11
C ALA A 398 -1.29 22.32 18.29
N GLY A 399 -0.74 21.60 17.29
CA GLY A 399 0.22 22.13 16.31
C GLY A 399 -0.42 22.77 15.07
N GLY A 400 -1.75 22.85 14.99
CA GLY A 400 -2.46 23.31 13.78
C GLY A 400 -2.48 22.27 12.65
N ALA A 401 -2.09 21.04 12.92
CA ALA A 401 -1.81 20.01 11.95
C ALA A 401 -3.06 19.51 11.20
N TYR A 402 -4.22 19.45 11.86
CA TYR A 402 -5.50 19.04 11.25
C TYR A 402 -6.40 20.23 10.81
N SER A 403 -5.90 21.44 10.80
CA SER A 403 -6.68 22.61 10.39
C SER A 403 -7.10 22.60 8.92
N GLY A 404 -6.54 21.71 8.11
CA GLY A 404 -6.87 21.49 6.71
C GLY A 404 -7.66 20.21 6.40
N ILE A 405 -8.00 19.40 7.40
CA ILE A 405 -8.90 18.27 7.17
C ILE A 405 -10.32 18.81 6.99
N PRO A 406 -11.04 18.40 5.94
CA PRO A 406 -12.43 18.75 5.75
C PRO A 406 -13.25 18.46 7.03
N SER A 407 -14.25 19.30 7.31
CA SER A 407 -15.09 19.24 8.50
C SER A 407 -15.74 17.86 8.76
N ILE A 408 -15.80 17.02 7.76
CA ILE A 408 -16.33 15.66 7.82
C ILE A 408 -15.48 14.74 8.72
N ALA A 409 -14.16 14.85 8.66
CA ALA A 409 -13.27 14.06 9.53
C ALA A 409 -13.34 14.51 11.01
N LYS A 410 -13.71 15.77 11.27
CA LYS A 410 -13.89 16.31 12.62
C LYS A 410 -15.19 15.86 13.28
N ASN A 411 -16.22 15.55 12.50
CA ASN A 411 -17.55 15.20 12.99
C ASN A 411 -17.74 13.69 13.21
N ASN A 412 -16.80 12.86 12.80
CA ASN A 412 -16.88 11.39 12.88
C ASN A 412 -15.93 10.81 13.95
N LEU A 413 -15.40 11.63 14.85
CA LEU A 413 -14.68 11.14 16.04
C LEU A 413 -15.69 10.80 17.13
N PRO A 414 -15.59 9.63 17.79
CA PRO A 414 -16.46 9.23 18.89
C PRO A 414 -16.27 10.12 20.12
#